data_1be4fdd3c5d83c0babe02f6bcfb50c8d
#
_entry.id   1be4fdd3c5d83c0babe02f6bcfb50c8d
#
_cell.length_a   1.000
_cell.length_b   1.000
_cell.length_c   1.000
_cell.angle_alpha   90.00
_cell.angle_beta   90.00
_cell.angle_gamma   90.00
#
_symmetry.space_group_name_H-M   'P 1'
#
loop_
_entity.id
_entity.type
_entity.pdbx_description
1 polymer ?
#
loop_
_entity_poly.entity_id
_entity_poly.type
_entity_poly.pdbx_seq_one_letter_code
_entity_poly.pdbx_strand_id
1 'polypeptide(L)'
;MYIGLHDNRLRELQHGRSSLIALENGIILPEDSTRTWSGERFWNEDWNKDIDFREAFRTSCVWYFRQVIDDIGKDRMQKELEKLQYGNCDISDWEGSLNTNNNNRALTGFWIESSLRISPKEQTEVMERIFGGNSDYSEETRNQLKQVMLVPEQDRAALSIYGKTGMGKTNGVVVDAWFTGFAESTEGTIYFCVRLGETEELEVSSTVAKEIAIEIVSDYCIP
;
A
#
# COMPACT_ATOMS: atom_id res chain seq x y z
N MET A 1 2.01 -17.59 -14.66
CA MET A 1 1.11 -17.37 -15.81
C MET A 1 0.81 -15.89 -15.89
N TYR A 2 1.37 -15.19 -16.87
CA TYR A 2 1.13 -13.77 -17.09
C TYR A 2 -0.17 -13.63 -17.91
N ILE A 3 -1.18 -12.99 -17.34
CA ILE A 3 -2.30 -12.45 -18.14
C ILE A 3 -2.11 -10.95 -18.11
N GLY A 4 -1.62 -10.44 -19.23
CA GLY A 4 -1.29 -9.03 -19.42
C GLY A 4 -2.48 -8.21 -19.85
N LEU A 5 -2.32 -6.93 -19.65
CA LEU A 5 -2.66 -5.75 -20.46
C LEU A 5 -3.68 -4.79 -19.84
N HIS A 6 -3.21 -3.60 -19.74
CA HIS A 6 -3.71 -2.24 -19.92
C HIS A 6 -3.99 -1.40 -18.68
N ASP A 7 -3.37 -0.22 -18.73
CA ASP A 7 -3.55 1.01 -17.96
C ASP A 7 -3.62 0.86 -16.43
N ASN A 8 -2.43 0.77 -15.82
CA ASN A 8 -2.22 0.52 -14.39
C ASN A 8 -2.39 1.79 -13.56
N ARG A 9 -3.61 2.16 -13.22
CA ARG A 9 -3.86 3.22 -12.23
C ARG A 9 -3.95 2.62 -10.84
N LEU A 10 -2.84 2.65 -10.09
CA LEU A 10 -2.79 2.21 -8.71
C LEU A 10 -3.23 3.32 -7.77
N ARG A 11 -4.34 3.13 -7.04
CA ARG A 11 -4.86 4.16 -6.14
C ARG A 11 -4.65 3.92 -4.64
N GLU A 12 -4.30 2.73 -4.15
CA GLU A 12 -4.23 2.49 -2.70
C GLU A 12 -3.02 1.68 -2.17
N LEU A 13 -2.21 1.08 -3.02
CA LEU A 13 -1.00 0.37 -2.55
C LEU A 13 0.10 1.31 -2.00
N GLN A 14 -0.15 2.59 -2.06
CA GLN A 14 0.83 3.63 -1.73
C GLN A 14 1.02 3.86 -0.23
N HIS A 15 0.10 3.37 0.63
CA HIS A 15 0.22 3.51 2.08
C HIS A 15 1.45 2.78 2.62
N GLY A 16 1.76 1.57 2.12
CA GLY A 16 2.95 0.82 2.54
C GLY A 16 4.25 1.56 2.25
N ARG A 17 4.37 2.16 1.06
CA ARG A 17 5.54 2.92 0.65
C ARG A 17 5.68 4.22 1.45
N SER A 18 4.62 5.01 1.57
CA SER A 18 4.64 6.26 2.36
C SER A 18 4.96 5.97 3.82
N SER A 19 4.47 4.84 4.36
CA SER A 19 4.82 4.36 5.69
C SER A 19 6.31 4.05 5.82
N LEU A 20 6.89 3.30 4.87
CA LEU A 20 8.31 2.98 4.84
C LEU A 20 9.17 4.26 4.89
N ILE A 21 8.89 5.21 4.00
CA ILE A 21 9.64 6.47 3.91
C ILE A 21 9.48 7.29 5.20
N ALA A 22 8.27 7.35 5.73
CA ALA A 22 7.99 8.12 6.94
C ALA A 22 8.64 7.53 8.18
N LEU A 23 8.63 6.21 8.34
CA LEU A 23 9.30 5.50 9.43
C LEU A 23 10.82 5.68 9.33
N GLU A 24 11.43 5.43 8.15
CA GLU A 24 12.87 5.55 7.94
C GLU A 24 13.41 6.96 8.20
N ASN A 25 12.58 7.98 8.00
CA ASN A 25 12.97 9.37 8.18
C ASN A 25 12.45 9.98 9.52
N GLY A 26 11.91 9.18 10.42
CA GLY A 26 11.41 9.64 11.72
C GLY A 26 10.23 10.61 11.64
N ILE A 27 9.46 10.59 10.54
CA ILE A 27 8.22 11.37 10.36
C ILE A 27 7.06 10.68 11.09
N ILE A 28 7.06 9.36 11.12
CA ILE A 28 6.22 8.53 11.97
C ILE A 28 7.13 7.93 13.05
N LEU A 29 6.80 8.21 14.30
CA LEU A 29 7.35 7.53 15.48
C LEU A 29 6.23 6.65 16.03
N PRO A 30 6.36 5.31 16.04
CA PRO A 30 5.25 4.41 16.40
C PRO A 30 4.62 4.67 17.76
N GLU A 31 5.43 5.14 18.72
CA GLU A 31 5.00 5.51 20.07
C GLU A 31 4.29 6.87 20.15
N ASP A 32 4.46 7.73 19.13
CA ASP A 32 3.84 9.06 19.04
C ASP A 32 3.42 9.34 17.59
N SER A 33 2.53 8.50 17.07
CA SER A 33 2.10 8.56 15.67
C SER A 33 0.69 9.11 15.48
N THR A 34 0.02 9.49 16.56
CA THR A 34 -1.37 9.99 16.50
C THR A 34 -1.43 11.34 15.80
N ARG A 35 -2.33 11.45 14.83
CA ARG A 35 -2.64 12.71 14.13
C ARG A 35 -4.05 13.15 14.46
N THR A 36 -4.19 14.47 14.61
CA THR A 36 -5.47 15.07 14.95
C THR A 36 -6.38 15.16 13.74
N TRP A 37 -7.60 14.68 13.91
CA TRP A 37 -8.65 14.78 12.93
C TRP A 37 -9.14 16.25 12.81
N SER A 38 -9.42 16.67 11.58
CA SER A 38 -9.87 18.03 11.27
C SER A 38 -11.29 18.36 11.75
N GLY A 39 -12.08 17.35 12.14
CA GLY A 39 -13.51 17.48 12.38
C GLY A 39 -14.37 17.31 11.11
N GLU A 40 -13.75 17.17 9.94
CA GLU A 40 -14.46 16.89 8.69
C GLU A 40 -15.02 15.47 8.69
N ARG A 41 -16.29 15.29 8.33
CA ARG A 41 -16.91 13.98 8.29
C ARG A 41 -16.61 13.25 6.98
N PHE A 42 -15.90 12.12 7.09
CA PHE A 42 -15.64 11.20 6.00
C PHE A 42 -16.68 10.09 5.96
N TRP A 43 -16.83 9.44 4.79
CA TRP A 43 -17.74 8.32 4.58
C TRP A 43 -17.38 7.06 5.39
N ASN A 44 -16.10 6.88 5.70
CA ASN A 44 -15.61 5.81 6.59
C ASN A 44 -15.61 6.33 8.03
N GLU A 45 -16.48 5.80 8.87
CA GLU A 45 -16.63 6.23 10.25
C GLU A 45 -15.36 6.01 11.09
N ASP A 46 -14.53 5.00 10.75
CA ASP A 46 -13.25 4.76 11.41
C ASP A 46 -12.24 5.90 11.23
N TRP A 47 -12.46 6.79 10.25
CA TRP A 47 -11.59 7.94 9.99
C TRP A 47 -12.01 9.22 10.73
N ASN A 48 -13.18 9.24 11.37
CA ASN A 48 -13.78 10.42 11.98
C ASN A 48 -13.36 10.59 13.45
N LYS A 49 -12.08 10.50 13.73
CA LYS A 49 -11.43 10.65 15.04
C LYS A 49 -9.94 10.88 14.88
N ASP A 50 -9.25 11.25 15.96
CA ASP A 50 -7.80 11.17 16.01
C ASP A 50 -7.36 9.72 15.80
N ILE A 51 -6.30 9.50 15.01
CA ILE A 51 -5.92 8.16 14.58
C ILE A 51 -4.39 8.00 14.62
N ASP A 52 -3.92 6.85 15.11
CA ASP A 52 -2.52 6.48 15.09
C ASP A 52 -2.11 5.77 13.78
N PHE A 53 -0.82 5.54 13.61
CA PHE A 53 -0.27 4.90 12.41
C PHE A 53 -0.84 3.50 12.16
N ARG A 54 -0.94 2.67 13.20
CA ARG A 54 -1.41 1.29 13.08
C ARG A 54 -2.86 1.24 12.59
N GLU A 55 -3.71 2.05 13.20
CA GLU A 55 -5.11 2.12 12.83
C GLU A 55 -5.29 2.76 11.46
N ALA A 56 -4.54 3.83 11.15
CA ALA A 56 -4.56 4.46 9.84
C ALA A 56 -4.16 3.49 8.72
N PHE A 57 -3.13 2.67 8.96
CA PHE A 57 -2.69 1.64 8.00
C PHE A 57 -3.76 0.55 7.82
N ARG A 58 -4.34 0.06 8.90
CA ARG A 58 -5.40 -0.95 8.89
C ARG A 58 -6.64 -0.49 8.15
N THR A 59 -7.09 0.74 8.40
CA THR A 59 -8.31 1.33 7.81
C THR A 59 -8.07 2.02 6.48
N SER A 60 -6.82 2.07 6.00
CA SER A 60 -6.41 2.82 4.80
C SER A 60 -6.85 4.29 4.89
N CYS A 61 -6.58 4.94 6.02
CA CYS A 61 -7.04 6.29 6.32
C CYS A 61 -6.38 7.35 5.41
N VAL A 62 -7.12 7.80 4.41
CA VAL A 62 -6.63 8.69 3.36
C VAL A 62 -6.12 10.01 3.91
N TRP A 63 -6.86 10.66 4.82
CA TRP A 63 -6.45 11.96 5.35
C TRP A 63 -5.17 11.86 6.21
N TYR A 64 -4.97 10.76 6.94
CA TYR A 64 -3.76 10.52 7.71
C TYR A 64 -2.53 10.46 6.79
N PHE A 65 -2.61 9.63 5.76
CA PHE A 65 -1.50 9.48 4.80
C PHE A 65 -1.30 10.71 3.93
N ARG A 66 -2.32 11.54 3.71
CA ARG A 66 -2.15 12.83 3.07
C ARG A 66 -1.23 13.73 3.89
N GLN A 67 -1.45 13.83 5.21
CA GLN A 67 -0.57 14.59 6.09
C GLN A 67 0.86 14.01 6.13
N VAL A 68 1.00 12.68 6.18
CA VAL A 68 2.31 12.01 6.12
C VAL A 68 3.05 12.34 4.83
N ILE A 69 2.37 12.33 3.69
CA ILE A 69 2.96 12.65 2.39
C ILE A 69 3.37 14.13 2.32
N ASP A 70 2.57 15.04 2.87
CA ASP A 70 2.93 16.45 2.96
C ASP A 70 4.20 16.65 3.80
N ASP A 71 4.36 15.93 4.92
CA ASP A 71 5.55 15.99 5.77
C ASP A 71 6.79 15.36 5.10
N ILE A 72 6.62 14.31 4.30
CA ILE A 72 7.70 13.74 3.48
C ILE A 72 8.20 14.77 2.47
N GLY A 73 7.28 15.43 1.80
CA GLY A 73 7.56 16.40 0.74
C GLY A 73 7.96 15.76 -0.59
N LYS A 74 7.76 16.53 -1.68
CA LYS A 74 7.92 16.03 -3.05
C LYS A 74 9.33 15.55 -3.36
N ASP A 75 10.34 16.32 -2.99
CA ASP A 75 11.73 16.01 -3.35
C ASP A 75 12.24 14.72 -2.70
N ARG A 76 11.88 14.52 -1.42
CA ARG A 76 12.23 13.28 -0.72
C ARG A 76 11.47 12.10 -1.28
N MET A 77 10.18 12.26 -1.54
CA MET A 77 9.37 11.23 -2.15
C MET A 77 9.94 10.79 -3.50
N GLN A 78 10.35 11.74 -4.35
CA GLN A 78 10.97 11.45 -5.65
C GLN A 78 12.23 10.61 -5.50
N LYS A 79 13.14 11.01 -4.60
CA LYS A 79 14.39 10.27 -4.35
C LYS A 79 14.15 8.85 -3.85
N GLU A 80 13.18 8.66 -2.97
CA GLU A 80 12.86 7.33 -2.43
C GLU A 80 12.17 6.44 -3.48
N LEU A 81 11.35 7.00 -4.36
CA LEU A 81 10.79 6.25 -5.49
C LEU A 81 11.87 5.76 -6.45
N GLU A 82 12.84 6.62 -6.75
CA GLU A 82 14.00 6.28 -7.60
C GLU A 82 14.87 5.20 -6.93
N LYS A 83 15.15 5.33 -5.62
CA LYS A 83 15.87 4.33 -4.83
C LYS A 83 15.17 2.98 -4.85
N LEU A 84 13.85 2.95 -4.69
CA LEU A 84 13.02 1.75 -4.76
C LEU A 84 12.83 1.23 -6.19
N GLN A 85 13.20 1.99 -7.22
CA GLN A 85 12.85 1.73 -8.62
C GLN A 85 11.34 1.45 -8.75
N TYR A 86 10.54 2.35 -8.19
CA TYR A 86 9.09 2.18 -8.06
C TYR A 86 8.37 2.51 -9.37
N GLY A 87 8.19 1.51 -10.22
CA GLY A 87 7.52 1.67 -11.50
C GLY A 87 8.15 2.77 -12.35
N ASN A 88 7.32 3.69 -12.87
CA ASN A 88 7.80 4.82 -13.69
C ASN A 88 8.33 6.01 -12.86
N CYS A 89 8.27 5.98 -11.54
CA CYS A 89 8.70 7.06 -10.62
C CYS A 89 8.07 8.44 -10.92
N ASP A 90 6.99 8.51 -11.70
CA ASP A 90 6.38 9.77 -12.13
C ASP A 90 5.41 10.32 -11.07
N ILE A 91 5.82 11.38 -10.39
CA ILE A 91 5.00 12.16 -9.46
C ILE A 91 4.84 13.62 -9.90
N SER A 92 4.84 13.85 -11.23
CA SER A 92 4.63 15.18 -11.81
C SER A 92 3.31 15.80 -11.31
N ASP A 93 2.27 14.97 -11.16
CA ASP A 93 0.95 15.34 -10.61
C ASP A 93 0.91 15.30 -9.08
N TRP A 94 1.91 15.89 -8.40
CA TRP A 94 2.03 15.86 -6.94
C TRP A 94 0.74 16.24 -6.19
N GLU A 95 0.04 17.28 -6.66
CA GLU A 95 -1.21 17.75 -6.05
C GLU A 95 -2.42 16.88 -6.41
N GLY A 96 -2.28 16.01 -7.43
CA GLY A 96 -3.36 15.18 -7.95
C GLY A 96 -4.41 15.99 -8.74
N SER A 97 -5.44 15.29 -9.21
CA SER A 97 -6.57 15.92 -9.88
C SER A 97 -7.65 16.33 -8.85
N LEU A 98 -8.04 17.58 -8.83
CA LEU A 98 -9.08 18.08 -7.93
C LEU A 98 -10.50 17.72 -8.38
N ASN A 99 -10.66 17.14 -9.56
CA ASN A 99 -11.98 16.94 -10.17
C ASN A 99 -12.79 15.81 -9.53
N THR A 100 -12.11 14.79 -8.96
CA THR A 100 -12.79 13.58 -8.47
C THR A 100 -13.19 13.67 -7.01
N ASN A 101 -12.59 14.58 -6.22
CA ASN A 101 -12.84 14.70 -4.78
C ASN A 101 -13.38 16.06 -4.36
N ASN A 102 -14.11 16.74 -5.24
CA ASN A 102 -14.77 18.03 -4.93
C ASN A 102 -13.82 19.08 -4.31
N ASN A 103 -12.57 19.13 -4.76
CA ASN A 103 -11.52 20.00 -4.24
C ASN A 103 -11.12 19.71 -2.78
N ASN A 104 -11.47 18.55 -2.23
CA ASN A 104 -11.02 18.16 -0.90
C ASN A 104 -9.57 17.69 -0.92
N ARG A 105 -8.64 18.53 -0.44
CA ARG A 105 -7.21 18.25 -0.40
C ARG A 105 -6.89 16.99 0.43
N ALA A 106 -7.65 16.69 1.47
CA ALA A 106 -7.44 15.51 2.29
C ALA A 106 -7.60 14.18 1.50
N LEU A 107 -8.29 14.24 0.36
CA LEU A 107 -8.62 13.09 -0.49
C LEU A 107 -7.95 13.15 -1.87
N THR A 108 -7.00 14.08 -2.10
CA THR A 108 -6.30 14.24 -3.38
C THR A 108 -4.80 14.05 -3.25
N GLY A 109 -4.10 13.90 -4.37
CA GLY A 109 -2.66 13.79 -4.43
C GLY A 109 -2.20 12.74 -5.45
N PHE A 110 -0.93 12.80 -5.83
CA PHE A 110 -0.33 11.88 -6.81
C PHE A 110 -0.55 10.39 -6.47
N TRP A 111 -0.76 10.07 -5.23
CA TRP A 111 -0.95 8.73 -4.68
C TRP A 111 -2.39 8.21 -4.78
N ILE A 112 -3.35 9.08 -5.14
CA ILE A 112 -4.73 8.71 -5.43
C ILE A 112 -5.00 8.84 -6.94
N GLU A 113 -4.51 9.92 -7.54
CA GLU A 113 -4.78 10.29 -8.92
C GLU A 113 -3.50 10.81 -9.57
N SER A 114 -2.77 9.97 -10.27
CA SER A 114 -1.52 10.42 -10.82
C SER A 114 -1.04 9.65 -12.04
N SER A 115 0.06 10.15 -12.58
CA SER A 115 0.87 9.50 -13.61
C SER A 115 1.71 8.34 -13.08
N LEU A 116 1.80 8.14 -11.77
CA LEU A 116 2.58 7.06 -11.17
C LEU A 116 1.98 5.70 -11.53
N ARG A 117 2.79 4.84 -12.12
CA ARG A 117 2.42 3.50 -12.59
C ARG A 117 3.41 2.47 -12.08
N ILE A 118 2.89 1.29 -11.73
CA ILE A 118 3.70 0.14 -11.37
C ILE A 118 2.97 -1.13 -11.77
N SER A 119 3.67 -2.13 -12.27
CA SER A 119 3.12 -3.44 -12.57
C SER A 119 3.14 -4.37 -11.36
N PRO A 120 2.35 -5.47 -11.35
CA PRO A 120 2.42 -6.48 -10.28
C PRO A 120 3.83 -7.07 -10.10
N LYS A 121 4.57 -7.26 -11.19
CA LYS A 121 5.95 -7.76 -11.13
C LYS A 121 6.86 -6.76 -10.43
N GLU A 122 6.83 -5.48 -10.82
CA GLU A 122 7.64 -4.45 -10.17
C GLU A 122 7.27 -4.28 -8.69
N GLN A 123 5.98 -4.43 -8.32
CA GLN A 123 5.56 -4.43 -6.91
C GLN A 123 6.19 -5.57 -6.11
N THR A 124 6.31 -6.75 -6.71
CA THR A 124 6.98 -7.89 -6.08
C THR A 124 8.46 -7.60 -5.86
N GLU A 125 9.12 -7.03 -6.85
CA GLU A 125 10.52 -6.61 -6.76
C GLU A 125 10.74 -5.50 -5.72
N VAL A 126 9.78 -4.56 -5.58
CA VAL A 126 9.81 -3.54 -4.51
C VAL A 126 9.71 -4.20 -3.13
N MET A 127 8.84 -5.19 -2.94
CA MET A 127 8.76 -5.92 -1.67
C MET A 127 10.09 -6.62 -1.34
N GLU A 128 10.73 -7.23 -2.33
CA GLU A 128 12.05 -7.84 -2.15
C GLU A 128 13.14 -6.82 -1.80
N ARG A 129 13.16 -5.64 -2.44
CA ARG A 129 14.10 -4.56 -2.10
C ARG A 129 13.91 -4.05 -0.67
N ILE A 130 12.66 -4.03 -0.17
CA ILE A 130 12.37 -3.58 1.20
C ILE A 130 12.71 -4.66 2.22
N PHE A 131 12.25 -5.90 2.02
CA PHE A 131 12.28 -6.95 3.04
C PHE A 131 13.33 -8.03 2.80
N GLY A 132 14.01 -8.01 1.67
CA GLY A 132 15.08 -8.96 1.35
C GLY A 132 16.38 -8.72 2.14
N GLY A 133 17.29 -9.67 2.06
CA GLY A 133 18.54 -9.65 2.83
C GLY A 133 19.48 -8.49 2.52
N ASN A 134 19.36 -7.87 1.35
CA ASN A 134 20.19 -6.73 0.91
C ASN A 134 19.43 -5.41 0.91
N SER A 135 18.49 -5.22 1.84
CA SER A 135 17.70 -4.01 1.93
C SER A 135 18.54 -2.80 2.37
N ASP A 136 18.31 -1.65 1.74
CA ASP A 136 18.90 -0.35 2.12
C ASP A 136 18.16 0.33 3.28
N TYR A 137 17.10 -0.28 3.80
CA TYR A 137 16.30 0.24 4.92
C TYR A 137 16.69 -0.40 6.22
N SER A 138 16.61 0.35 7.32
CA SER A 138 16.95 -0.13 8.65
C SER A 138 16.10 -1.33 9.05
N GLU A 139 16.67 -2.23 9.85
CA GLU A 139 15.94 -3.39 10.38
C GLU A 139 14.75 -2.93 11.26
N GLU A 140 14.93 -1.86 12.01
CA GLU A 140 13.89 -1.27 12.83
C GLU A 140 12.69 -0.83 12.00
N THR A 141 12.91 -0.04 10.94
CA THR A 141 11.86 0.39 10.01
C THR A 141 11.12 -0.79 9.39
N ARG A 142 11.87 -1.79 8.93
CA ARG A 142 11.27 -2.99 8.34
C ARG A 142 10.42 -3.76 9.35
N ASN A 143 10.88 -3.91 10.59
CA ASN A 143 10.13 -4.58 11.64
C ASN A 143 8.86 -3.82 12.04
N GLN A 144 8.93 -2.49 12.14
CA GLN A 144 7.76 -1.64 12.39
C GLN A 144 6.72 -1.75 11.28
N LEU A 145 7.16 -1.77 10.01
CA LEU A 145 6.27 -1.94 8.87
C LEU A 145 5.67 -3.36 8.83
N LYS A 146 6.46 -4.40 9.13
CA LYS A 146 5.97 -5.79 9.25
C LYS A 146 4.83 -5.91 10.27
N GLN A 147 4.95 -5.24 11.43
CA GLN A 147 3.91 -5.30 12.47
C GLN A 147 2.54 -4.82 12.00
N VAL A 148 2.49 -3.79 11.15
CA VAL A 148 1.22 -3.27 10.62
C VAL A 148 0.75 -4.01 9.36
N MET A 149 1.66 -4.71 8.66
CA MET A 149 1.36 -5.53 7.49
C MET A 149 0.94 -6.96 7.82
N LEU A 150 1.19 -7.44 9.04
CA LEU A 150 0.86 -8.81 9.44
C LEU A 150 -0.63 -9.09 9.24
N VAL A 151 -0.93 -10.22 8.64
CA VAL A 151 -2.29 -10.79 8.52
C VAL A 151 -2.50 -11.72 9.69
N PRO A 152 -3.18 -11.30 10.78
CA PRO A 152 -3.20 -12.04 12.04
C PRO A 152 -3.79 -13.45 11.92
N GLU A 153 -4.78 -13.63 11.02
CA GLU A 153 -5.44 -14.92 10.78
C GLU A 153 -4.51 -15.95 10.13
N GLN A 154 -3.40 -15.48 9.58
CA GLN A 154 -2.39 -16.27 8.86
C GLN A 154 -1.03 -16.29 9.58
N ASP A 155 -0.97 -15.80 10.81
CA ASP A 155 0.24 -15.90 11.64
C ASP A 155 0.25 -17.27 12.35
N ARG A 156 0.94 -18.22 11.74
CA ARG A 156 1.08 -19.59 12.22
C ARG A 156 2.55 -19.93 12.43
N ALA A 157 2.85 -20.93 13.24
CA ALA A 157 4.22 -21.33 13.56
C ALA A 157 5.10 -21.64 12.32
N ALA A 158 4.49 -22.04 11.21
CA ALA A 158 5.19 -22.41 9.98
C ALA A 158 5.06 -21.38 8.85
N LEU A 159 4.14 -20.41 8.96
CA LEU A 159 3.85 -19.45 7.89
C LEU A 159 3.27 -18.16 8.47
N SER A 160 3.92 -17.04 8.21
CA SER A 160 3.41 -15.69 8.49
C SER A 160 3.25 -14.93 7.18
N ILE A 161 2.07 -14.34 6.96
CA ILE A 161 1.75 -13.58 5.75
C ILE A 161 1.63 -12.10 6.11
N TYR A 162 2.29 -11.26 5.34
CA TYR A 162 2.33 -9.82 5.46
C TYR A 162 1.83 -9.18 4.17
N GLY A 163 0.97 -8.19 4.26
CA GLY A 163 0.50 -7.54 3.03
C GLY A 163 -0.40 -6.34 3.25
N LYS A 164 -0.66 -5.66 2.15
CA LYS A 164 -1.59 -4.52 2.09
C LYS A 164 -2.50 -4.65 0.90
N THR A 165 -3.78 -4.43 1.16
CA THR A 165 -4.81 -4.32 0.12
C THR A 165 -4.77 -2.96 -0.56
N GLY A 166 -5.24 -2.90 -1.81
CA GLY A 166 -5.45 -1.68 -2.55
C GLY A 166 -6.62 -1.79 -3.51
N MET A 167 -7.22 -0.66 -3.87
CA MET A 167 -8.29 -0.58 -4.87
C MET A 167 -8.12 0.65 -5.76
N GLY A 168 -8.30 0.48 -7.06
CA GLY A 168 -8.44 1.56 -8.02
C GLY A 168 -9.90 1.80 -8.37
N LYS A 169 -10.32 3.07 -8.45
CA LYS A 169 -11.67 3.45 -8.87
C LYS A 169 -11.61 4.42 -10.04
N THR A 170 -12.53 4.26 -10.98
CA THR A 170 -12.77 5.21 -12.06
C THR A 170 -14.25 5.56 -12.06
N ASN A 171 -14.57 6.86 -11.94
CA ASN A 171 -15.95 7.34 -11.84
C ASN A 171 -16.77 6.63 -10.73
N GLY A 172 -16.13 6.32 -9.59
CA GLY A 172 -16.77 5.65 -8.46
C GLY A 172 -16.86 4.12 -8.57
N VAL A 173 -16.56 3.54 -9.73
CA VAL A 173 -16.54 2.09 -9.97
C VAL A 173 -15.16 1.54 -9.66
N VAL A 174 -15.08 0.40 -8.96
CA VAL A 174 -13.82 -0.31 -8.71
C VAL A 174 -13.38 -0.97 -10.01
N VAL A 175 -12.24 -0.53 -10.55
CA VAL A 175 -11.69 -1.05 -11.81
C VAL A 175 -10.53 -2.01 -11.62
N ASP A 176 -9.88 -1.95 -10.46
CA ASP A 176 -8.89 -2.94 -10.06
C ASP A 176 -8.80 -3.06 -8.54
N ALA A 177 -8.33 -4.22 -8.09
CA ALA A 177 -8.08 -4.52 -6.70
C ALA A 177 -6.75 -5.26 -6.55
N TRP A 178 -6.07 -5.01 -5.45
CA TRP A 178 -4.72 -5.49 -5.21
C TRP A 178 -4.57 -6.08 -3.83
N PHE A 179 -3.70 -7.07 -3.74
CA PHE A 179 -3.06 -7.47 -2.51
C PHE A 179 -1.59 -7.75 -2.78
N THR A 180 -0.70 -6.99 -2.16
CA THR A 180 0.74 -7.13 -2.31
C THR A 180 1.40 -7.35 -0.98
N GLY A 181 2.44 -8.16 -0.95
CA GLY A 181 3.12 -8.48 0.28
C GLY A 181 4.18 -9.57 0.13
N PHE A 182 4.43 -10.23 1.22
CA PHE A 182 5.34 -11.37 1.29
C PHE A 182 4.89 -12.36 2.35
N ALA A 183 5.41 -13.57 2.27
CA ALA A 183 5.20 -14.62 3.25
C ALA A 183 6.54 -15.17 3.72
N GLU A 184 6.67 -15.40 5.02
CA GLU A 184 7.82 -16.03 5.64
C GLU A 184 7.43 -17.44 6.09
N SER A 185 8.21 -18.43 5.66
CA SER A 185 8.07 -19.82 6.06
C SER A 185 9.41 -20.41 6.47
N THR A 186 9.42 -21.69 6.91
CA THR A 186 10.65 -22.43 7.19
C THR A 186 11.50 -22.64 5.95
N GLU A 187 10.92 -22.61 4.75
CA GLU A 187 11.60 -22.79 3.46
C GLU A 187 12.16 -21.47 2.89
N GLY A 188 11.76 -20.33 3.45
CA GLY A 188 12.22 -19.01 3.01
C GLY A 188 11.11 -17.98 2.86
N THR A 189 11.42 -16.90 2.13
CA THR A 189 10.50 -15.78 1.90
C THR A 189 9.99 -15.79 0.47
N ILE A 190 8.68 -15.64 0.30
CA ILE A 190 8.01 -15.49 -0.99
C ILE A 190 7.42 -14.08 -1.08
N TYR A 191 7.74 -13.35 -2.14
CA TYR A 191 7.17 -12.04 -2.44
C TYR A 191 6.06 -12.21 -3.47
N PHE A 192 4.93 -11.57 -3.26
CA PHE A 192 3.77 -11.71 -4.15
C PHE A 192 3.04 -10.41 -4.40
N CYS A 193 2.33 -10.36 -5.52
CA CYS A 193 1.37 -9.32 -5.85
C CYS A 193 0.22 -9.92 -6.66
N VAL A 194 -0.97 -9.90 -6.14
CA VAL A 194 -2.21 -10.26 -6.82
C VAL A 194 -2.92 -9.00 -7.26
N ARG A 195 -3.27 -8.92 -8.54
CA ARG A 195 -4.10 -7.86 -9.10
C ARG A 195 -5.29 -8.48 -9.82
N LEU A 196 -6.47 -8.02 -9.48
CA LEU A 196 -7.71 -8.34 -10.18
C LEU A 196 -8.15 -7.11 -10.97
N GLY A 197 -8.40 -7.28 -12.27
CA GLY A 197 -8.98 -6.26 -13.13
C GLY A 197 -10.48 -6.46 -13.27
N GLU A 198 -11.21 -5.39 -13.55
CA GLU A 198 -12.63 -5.45 -13.85
C GLU A 198 -12.90 -6.31 -15.08
N THR A 199 -13.95 -7.13 -15.01
CA THR A 199 -14.52 -7.84 -16.15
C THR A 199 -16.04 -7.61 -16.18
N GLU A 200 -16.69 -7.84 -17.32
CA GLU A 200 -18.15 -7.67 -17.44
C GLU A 200 -18.97 -8.58 -16.50
N GLU A 201 -18.34 -9.62 -15.93
CA GLU A 201 -19.05 -10.68 -15.18
C GLU A 201 -18.72 -10.71 -13.69
N LEU A 202 -17.65 -10.03 -13.23
CA LEU A 202 -17.15 -10.17 -11.87
C LEU A 202 -16.92 -8.82 -11.20
N GLU A 203 -17.53 -8.62 -10.04
CA GLU A 203 -17.15 -7.53 -9.13
C GLU A 203 -15.74 -7.77 -8.56
N VAL A 204 -14.91 -6.74 -8.67
CA VAL A 204 -13.53 -6.77 -8.19
C VAL A 204 -13.45 -6.23 -6.79
N SER A 205 -12.86 -7.00 -5.86
CA SER A 205 -12.63 -6.53 -4.51
C SER A 205 -11.22 -6.87 -4.01
N SER A 206 -10.69 -6.02 -3.14
CA SER A 206 -9.39 -6.25 -2.50
C SER A 206 -9.43 -7.40 -1.50
N THR A 207 -10.60 -7.75 -0.98
CA THR A 207 -10.81 -8.94 -0.14
C THR A 207 -10.56 -10.20 -0.96
N VAL A 208 -11.16 -10.30 -2.15
CA VAL A 208 -10.94 -11.45 -3.05
C VAL A 208 -9.48 -11.54 -3.48
N ALA A 209 -8.83 -10.42 -3.79
CA ALA A 209 -7.39 -10.43 -4.11
C ALA A 209 -6.54 -10.96 -2.94
N LYS A 210 -6.90 -10.59 -1.69
CA LYS A 210 -6.26 -11.08 -0.48
C LYS A 210 -6.48 -12.59 -0.30
N GLU A 211 -7.72 -13.07 -0.44
CA GLU A 211 -8.08 -14.48 -0.30
C GLU A 211 -7.31 -15.36 -1.31
N ILE A 212 -7.29 -14.97 -2.58
CA ILE A 212 -6.52 -15.66 -3.63
C ILE A 212 -5.03 -15.72 -3.29
N ALA A 213 -4.45 -14.62 -2.85
CA ALA A 213 -3.04 -14.60 -2.48
C ALA A 213 -2.74 -15.54 -1.30
N ILE A 214 -3.59 -15.52 -0.27
CA ILE A 214 -3.44 -16.39 0.91
C ILE A 214 -3.54 -17.86 0.51
N GLU A 215 -4.51 -18.24 -0.31
CA GLU A 215 -4.70 -19.60 -0.79
C GLU A 215 -3.46 -20.08 -1.55
N ILE A 216 -3.03 -19.34 -2.58
CA ILE A 216 -1.86 -19.71 -3.39
C ILE A 216 -0.58 -19.83 -2.55
N VAL A 217 -0.33 -18.85 -1.66
CA VAL A 217 0.87 -18.86 -0.82
C VAL A 217 0.83 -19.99 0.20
N SER A 218 -0.33 -20.28 0.78
CA SER A 218 -0.51 -21.38 1.71
C SER A 218 -0.26 -22.75 1.06
N ASP A 219 -0.81 -22.96 -0.14
CA ASP A 219 -0.61 -24.20 -0.91
C ASP A 219 0.85 -24.38 -1.33
N TYR A 220 1.55 -23.27 -1.58
CA TYR A 220 2.95 -23.33 -1.98
C TYR A 220 3.90 -23.58 -0.79
N CYS A 221 3.60 -23.02 0.38
CA CYS A 221 4.48 -23.07 1.56
C CYS A 221 4.18 -24.23 2.52
N ILE A 222 3.03 -24.88 2.40
CA ILE A 222 2.62 -25.98 3.29
C ILE A 222 2.42 -27.21 2.42
N PRO A 223 3.44 -28.08 2.31
CA PRO A 223 3.36 -29.32 1.52
C PRO A 223 2.38 -30.34 2.09
#